data_3c2595b028cb470406d9407432e576cd
#
_entry.id   3c2595b028cb470406d9407432e576cd
#
_cell.length_a   1.000
_cell.length_b   1.000
_cell.length_c   1.000
_cell.angle_alpha   90.00
_cell.angle_beta   90.00
_cell.angle_gamma   90.00
#
_symmetry.space_group_name_H-M   'P 1'
#
loop_
_entity.id
_entity.type
_entity.pdbx_description
1 polymer ?
#
loop_
_entity_poly.entity_id
_entity_poly.type
_entity_poly.pdbx_seq_one_letter_code
_entity_poly.pdbx_strand_id
1 'polypeptide(L)'
;MYLKKIMAATFAATALAGQAQEKTFSIIPEPVEITVIGQGESLIQRNTVIRMSEPTLAPSAAYLADYMERYLGIPLQVELPKSGKSRKKLSSAVETILSKLGDQPCIILKNQKNGEIPGGYQLEITPVGGVRIEGNDEAGVFYGVQTLIQLLPTRAGVLPILPTLKIIDYPRFPYRGMHLDVVRHFFPVDFIKKYIDYLALHKLNYFHWHLTDDQAWRVEMKCRPELTEKGSIREGEIFGLYPG
;
A
#
# COMPACT_ATOMS: atom_id res chain seq x y z
N MET A 1 -62.80 -49.25 -20.99
CA MET A 1 -62.80 -48.10 -20.03
C MET A 1 -61.43 -48.01 -19.43
N TYR A 2 -60.49 -47.27 -20.07
CA TYR A 2 -59.12 -47.15 -19.64
C TYR A 2 -58.87 -45.72 -19.13
N LEU A 3 -58.63 -45.59 -17.83
CA LEU A 3 -58.21 -44.31 -17.24
C LEU A 3 -56.71 -44.14 -17.46
N LYS A 4 -56.33 -43.23 -18.30
CA LYS A 4 -54.95 -42.78 -18.41
C LYS A 4 -54.61 -41.87 -17.22
N LYS A 5 -53.77 -42.34 -16.31
CA LYS A 5 -53.10 -41.51 -15.31
C LYS A 5 -52.00 -40.72 -15.97
N ILE A 6 -52.20 -39.43 -16.07
CA ILE A 6 -51.14 -38.46 -16.46
C ILE A 6 -50.32 -38.19 -15.19
N MET A 7 -49.10 -38.71 -15.11
CA MET A 7 -48.14 -38.26 -14.15
C MET A 7 -47.55 -36.92 -14.56
N ALA A 8 -47.92 -35.88 -13.87
CA ALA A 8 -47.22 -34.60 -13.98
C ALA A 8 -45.87 -34.71 -13.27
N ALA A 9 -44.78 -34.76 -14.01
CA ALA A 9 -43.43 -34.62 -13.51
C ALA A 9 -43.22 -33.16 -13.16
N THR A 10 -43.25 -32.82 -11.89
CA THR A 10 -42.86 -31.51 -11.38
C THR A 10 -41.33 -31.46 -11.39
N PHE A 11 -40.74 -30.81 -12.35
CA PHE A 11 -39.34 -30.46 -12.37
C PHE A 11 -39.13 -29.41 -11.28
N ALA A 12 -38.62 -29.83 -10.12
CA ALA A 12 -38.05 -28.90 -9.15
C ALA A 12 -36.72 -28.38 -9.70
N ALA A 13 -36.76 -27.18 -10.28
CA ALA A 13 -35.55 -26.44 -10.58
C ALA A 13 -34.93 -26.00 -9.24
N THR A 14 -34.02 -26.81 -8.74
CA THR A 14 -33.10 -26.37 -7.69
C THR A 14 -32.23 -25.27 -8.29
N ALA A 15 -32.59 -24.01 -8.01
CA ALA A 15 -31.71 -22.89 -8.22
C ALA A 15 -30.47 -23.14 -7.34
N LEU A 16 -29.38 -23.59 -7.92
CA LEU A 16 -28.06 -23.45 -7.34
C LEU A 16 -27.81 -21.94 -7.23
N ALA A 17 -28.19 -21.38 -6.08
CA ALA A 17 -27.63 -20.12 -5.65
C ALA A 17 -26.13 -20.36 -5.50
N GLY A 18 -25.37 -20.02 -6.54
CA GLY A 18 -23.92 -19.96 -6.45
C GLY A 18 -23.60 -19.03 -5.29
N GLN A 19 -23.12 -19.59 -4.20
CA GLN A 19 -22.49 -18.80 -3.15
C GLN A 19 -21.35 -18.04 -3.85
N ALA A 20 -21.53 -16.74 -4.04
CA ALA A 20 -20.45 -15.86 -4.44
C ALA A 20 -19.39 -16.03 -3.35
N GLN A 21 -18.30 -16.71 -3.71
CA GLN A 21 -17.16 -16.86 -2.84
C GLN A 21 -16.69 -15.44 -2.52
N GLU A 22 -16.89 -15.00 -1.27
CA GLU A 22 -16.38 -13.71 -0.82
C GLU A 22 -14.89 -13.68 -1.12
N LYS A 23 -14.48 -12.81 -2.02
CA LYS A 23 -13.07 -12.58 -2.31
C LYS A 23 -12.45 -12.03 -1.03
N THR A 24 -11.77 -12.86 -0.26
CA THR A 24 -10.99 -12.43 0.89
C THR A 24 -9.70 -11.80 0.41
N PHE A 25 -9.47 -10.56 0.80
CA PHE A 25 -8.23 -9.84 0.51
C PHE A 25 -7.29 -9.96 1.71
N SER A 26 -6.08 -10.47 1.49
CA SER A 26 -5.06 -10.60 2.55
C SER A 26 -4.29 -9.29 2.72
N ILE A 27 -4.94 -8.28 3.29
CA ILE A 27 -4.32 -6.98 3.62
C ILE A 27 -4.05 -6.92 5.11
N ILE A 28 -2.83 -6.60 5.51
CA ILE A 28 -2.39 -6.52 6.91
C ILE A 28 -1.79 -5.13 7.21
N PRO A 29 -2.32 -4.39 8.16
CA PRO A 29 -3.55 -4.63 8.95
C PRO A 29 -4.80 -4.68 8.08
N GLU A 30 -5.80 -5.43 8.53
CA GLU A 30 -7.11 -5.48 7.86
C GLU A 30 -7.76 -4.10 7.85
N PRO A 31 -8.14 -3.58 6.67
CA PRO A 31 -8.81 -2.29 6.56
C PRO A 31 -10.17 -2.27 7.28
N VAL A 32 -10.61 -1.07 7.64
CA VAL A 32 -11.90 -0.87 8.31
C VAL A 32 -13.07 -1.31 7.43
N GLU A 33 -12.97 -1.04 6.13
CA GLU A 33 -14.02 -1.42 5.16
C GLU A 33 -13.39 -1.77 3.81
N ILE A 34 -13.83 -2.89 3.23
CA ILE A 34 -13.53 -3.29 1.85
C ILE A 34 -14.84 -3.60 1.16
N THR A 35 -15.15 -2.89 0.09
CA THR A 35 -16.35 -3.08 -0.71
C THR A 35 -15.99 -3.37 -2.16
N VAL A 36 -16.43 -4.52 -2.69
CA VAL A 36 -16.35 -4.80 -4.12
C VAL A 36 -17.45 -4.02 -4.82
N ILE A 37 -17.10 -3.01 -5.64
CA ILE A 37 -18.04 -2.06 -6.22
C ILE A 37 -18.47 -2.40 -7.65
N GLY A 38 -17.96 -3.49 -8.22
CA GLY A 38 -18.36 -3.94 -9.57
C GLY A 38 -17.65 -5.19 -10.03
N GLN A 39 -18.09 -5.68 -11.19
CA GLN A 39 -17.42 -6.75 -11.93
C GLN A 39 -16.51 -6.08 -12.96
N GLY A 40 -15.22 -6.26 -12.81
CA GLY A 40 -14.21 -5.70 -13.70
C GLY A 40 -12.85 -5.66 -13.01
N GLU A 41 -11.86 -5.38 -13.81
CA GLU A 41 -10.47 -5.39 -13.36
C GLU A 41 -9.77 -4.16 -13.92
N SER A 42 -8.82 -3.63 -13.16
CA SER A 42 -7.91 -2.57 -13.58
C SER A 42 -6.52 -3.15 -13.76
N LEU A 43 -5.91 -2.92 -14.91
CA LEU A 43 -4.57 -3.40 -15.22
C LEU A 43 -3.57 -2.25 -15.12
N ILE A 44 -2.56 -2.41 -14.29
CA ILE A 44 -1.42 -1.49 -14.26
C ILE A 44 -0.42 -1.92 -15.35
N GLN A 45 -0.13 -0.99 -16.25
CA GLN A 45 0.75 -1.22 -17.41
C GLN A 45 1.98 -0.30 -17.35
N ARG A 46 2.96 -0.54 -18.22
CA ARG A 46 4.17 0.30 -18.33
C ARG A 46 3.88 1.76 -18.69
N ASN A 47 2.76 2.03 -19.35
CA ASN A 47 2.31 3.37 -19.69
C ASN A 47 1.38 3.98 -18.63
N THR A 48 1.13 3.28 -17.52
CA THR A 48 0.39 3.84 -16.38
C THR A 48 1.24 4.95 -15.74
N VAL A 49 0.60 6.07 -15.45
CA VAL A 49 1.25 7.24 -14.88
C VAL A 49 0.79 7.47 -13.45
N ILE A 50 1.72 7.78 -12.55
CA ILE A 50 1.41 8.23 -11.18
C ILE A 50 1.27 9.75 -11.20
N ARG A 51 0.09 10.26 -10.89
CA ARG A 51 -0.23 11.69 -10.78
C ARG A 51 -0.46 12.06 -9.33
N MET A 52 0.05 13.20 -8.90
CA MET A 52 -0.14 13.71 -7.56
C MET A 52 -0.81 15.09 -7.57
N SER A 53 -1.61 15.38 -6.54
CA SER A 53 -2.29 16.66 -6.39
C SER A 53 -1.36 17.79 -5.95
N GLU A 54 -0.28 17.47 -5.28
CA GLU A 54 0.67 18.42 -4.71
C GLU A 54 2.08 17.83 -4.57
N PRO A 55 3.14 18.68 -4.56
CA PRO A 55 4.53 18.22 -4.52
C PRO A 55 4.92 17.44 -3.25
N THR A 56 4.22 17.66 -2.12
CA THR A 56 4.49 16.98 -0.85
C THR A 56 4.24 15.47 -0.91
N LEU A 57 3.47 15.01 -1.90
CA LEU A 57 3.22 13.59 -2.16
C LEU A 57 4.32 12.91 -3.00
N ALA A 58 5.35 13.65 -3.44
CA ALA A 58 6.43 13.10 -4.25
C ALA A 58 7.14 11.89 -3.60
N PRO A 59 7.41 11.85 -2.27
CA PRO A 59 7.99 10.68 -1.64
C PRO A 59 7.12 9.42 -1.78
N SER A 60 5.80 9.53 -1.59
CA SER A 60 4.86 8.42 -1.73
C SER A 60 4.77 7.92 -3.18
N ALA A 61 4.77 8.85 -4.15
CA ALA A 61 4.76 8.53 -5.57
C ALA A 61 6.07 7.84 -6.01
N ALA A 62 7.21 8.34 -5.56
CA ALA A 62 8.53 7.77 -5.85
C ALA A 62 8.66 6.36 -5.23
N TYR A 63 8.20 6.19 -4.00
CA TYR A 63 8.21 4.88 -3.32
C TYR A 63 7.39 3.84 -4.10
N LEU A 64 6.19 4.20 -4.55
CA LEU A 64 5.37 3.31 -5.37
C LEU A 64 6.03 2.98 -6.71
N ALA A 65 6.61 3.98 -7.40
CA ALA A 65 7.29 3.79 -8.67
C ALA A 65 8.51 2.85 -8.53
N ASP A 66 9.33 3.06 -7.50
CA ASP A 66 10.49 2.22 -7.17
C ASP A 66 10.05 0.78 -6.84
N TYR A 67 8.98 0.60 -6.06
CA TYR A 67 8.42 -0.72 -5.77
C TYR A 67 7.99 -1.45 -7.05
N MET A 68 7.23 -0.77 -7.91
CA MET A 68 6.75 -1.33 -9.18
C MET A 68 7.90 -1.76 -10.10
N GLU A 69 8.95 -0.95 -10.19
CA GLU A 69 10.12 -1.27 -10.99
C GLU A 69 10.92 -2.42 -10.41
N ARG A 70 11.27 -2.37 -9.12
CA ARG A 70 12.13 -3.39 -8.47
C ARG A 70 11.49 -4.76 -8.37
N TYR A 71 10.22 -4.82 -7.97
CA TYR A 71 9.56 -6.09 -7.66
C TYR A 71 8.74 -6.66 -8.81
N LEU A 72 8.20 -5.81 -9.69
CA LEU A 72 7.35 -6.24 -10.81
C LEU A 72 7.99 -6.01 -12.19
N GLY A 73 9.08 -5.26 -12.27
CA GLY A 73 9.73 -4.91 -13.53
C GLY A 73 8.91 -3.94 -14.39
N ILE A 74 8.04 -3.14 -13.77
CA ILE A 74 7.15 -2.19 -14.43
C ILE A 74 7.56 -0.76 -14.04
N PRO A 75 8.40 -0.07 -14.84
CA PRO A 75 8.75 1.31 -14.57
C PRO A 75 7.54 2.21 -14.83
N LEU A 76 7.12 2.96 -13.81
CA LEU A 76 6.03 3.92 -13.89
C LEU A 76 6.58 5.35 -13.95
N GLN A 77 5.96 6.19 -14.77
CA GLN A 77 6.28 7.61 -14.81
C GLN A 77 5.56 8.34 -13.68
N VAL A 78 6.25 9.30 -13.04
CA VAL A 78 5.68 10.18 -12.02
C VAL A 78 5.52 11.57 -12.61
N GLU A 79 4.28 12.05 -12.65
CA GLU A 79 3.95 13.40 -13.10
C GLU A 79 3.76 14.34 -11.90
N LEU A 80 4.55 15.41 -11.86
CA LEU A 80 4.37 16.49 -10.91
C LEU A 80 3.08 17.26 -11.17
N PRO A 81 2.45 17.84 -10.14
CA PRO A 81 1.30 18.71 -10.35
C PRO A 81 1.66 19.86 -11.28
N LYS A 82 0.85 20.07 -12.29
CA LYS A 82 1.05 21.19 -13.21
C LYS A 82 0.92 22.48 -12.41
N SER A 83 2.01 23.24 -12.29
CA SER A 83 2.03 24.56 -11.69
C SER A 83 0.94 25.43 -12.33
N GLY A 84 0.02 25.94 -11.50
CA GLY A 84 -1.17 26.65 -11.95
C GLY A 84 -0.88 27.97 -12.64
N LYS A 85 -0.57 27.95 -13.95
CA LYS A 85 -0.82 29.08 -14.84
C LYS A 85 -1.56 28.56 -16.07
N SER A 86 -2.83 29.04 -16.17
CA SER A 86 -3.68 28.97 -17.37
C SER A 86 -4.25 27.58 -17.76
N ARG A 87 -5.20 27.09 -16.98
CA ARG A 87 -6.34 26.44 -17.61
C ARG A 87 -7.27 27.56 -18.12
N LYS A 88 -7.21 27.89 -19.41
CA LYS A 88 -8.38 28.43 -20.08
C LYS A 88 -9.53 27.46 -19.74
N LYS A 89 -10.60 27.99 -19.13
CA LYS A 89 -11.82 27.21 -18.87
C LYS A 89 -12.27 26.56 -20.19
N LEU A 90 -11.93 25.30 -20.39
CA LEU A 90 -12.58 24.50 -21.42
C LEU A 90 -14.04 24.36 -21.01
N SER A 91 -14.94 24.40 -21.99
CA SER A 91 -16.38 24.21 -21.72
C SER A 91 -16.58 22.84 -21.06
N SER A 92 -17.52 22.75 -20.15
CA SER A 92 -17.86 21.51 -19.43
C SER A 92 -18.12 20.30 -20.34
N ALA A 93 -18.56 20.55 -21.58
CA ALA A 93 -18.73 19.53 -22.61
C ALA A 93 -17.41 18.94 -23.10
N VAL A 94 -16.35 19.76 -23.24
CA VAL A 94 -15.01 19.29 -23.65
C VAL A 94 -14.31 18.55 -22.52
N GLU A 95 -14.49 18.97 -21.26
CA GLU A 95 -14.01 18.20 -20.10
C GLU A 95 -14.69 16.84 -20.01
N THR A 96 -15.99 16.76 -20.31
CA THR A 96 -16.74 15.50 -20.34
C THR A 96 -16.31 14.61 -21.53
N ILE A 97 -15.97 15.17 -22.67
CA ILE A 97 -15.46 14.41 -23.82
C ILE A 97 -14.04 13.93 -23.59
N LEU A 98 -13.17 14.75 -22.99
CA LEU A 98 -11.80 14.36 -22.61
C LEU A 98 -11.79 13.27 -21.51
N SER A 99 -12.76 13.30 -20.60
CA SER A 99 -12.93 12.23 -19.61
C SER A 99 -13.47 10.92 -20.23
N LYS A 100 -14.10 10.98 -21.40
CA LYS A 100 -14.60 9.81 -22.14
C LYS A 100 -13.62 9.29 -23.19
N LEU A 101 -12.69 10.11 -23.67
CA LEU A 101 -11.63 9.73 -24.63
C LEU A 101 -10.40 9.18 -23.89
N GLY A 102 -10.62 8.09 -23.12
CA GLY A 102 -9.58 7.22 -22.64
C GLY A 102 -8.33 7.94 -22.07
N ASP A 103 -8.46 8.54 -20.88
CA ASP A 103 -7.29 8.83 -20.08
C ASP A 103 -6.50 7.53 -19.93
N GLN A 104 -5.21 7.60 -20.21
CA GLN A 104 -4.30 6.48 -19.95
C GLN A 104 -4.53 6.00 -18.50
N PRO A 105 -4.49 4.69 -18.24
CA PRO A 105 -4.65 4.19 -16.88
C PRO A 105 -3.69 4.95 -15.97
N CYS A 106 -4.22 5.54 -14.92
CA CYS A 106 -3.44 6.39 -14.02
C CYS A 106 -3.63 5.95 -12.57
N ILE A 107 -2.61 6.21 -11.76
CA ILE A 107 -2.67 6.14 -10.31
C ILE A 107 -2.69 7.57 -9.80
N ILE A 108 -3.75 7.97 -9.14
CA ILE A 108 -3.94 9.33 -8.64
C ILE A 108 -3.71 9.34 -7.13
N LEU A 109 -2.74 10.13 -6.68
CA LEU A 109 -2.48 10.41 -5.27
C LEU A 109 -2.99 11.81 -4.93
N LYS A 110 -3.86 11.89 -3.92
CA LYS A 110 -4.47 13.16 -3.51
C LYS A 110 -4.51 13.30 -1.99
N ASN A 111 -4.12 14.48 -1.51
CA ASN A 111 -4.29 14.89 -0.14
C ASN A 111 -5.54 15.76 -0.02
N GLN A 112 -6.49 15.34 0.82
CA GLN A 112 -7.77 16.06 1.01
C GLN A 112 -7.63 17.24 1.99
N LYS A 113 -6.57 17.28 2.83
CA LYS A 113 -6.24 18.36 3.81
C LYS A 113 -7.28 18.66 4.90
N ASN A 114 -8.43 18.03 4.86
CA ASN A 114 -9.55 18.31 5.77
C ASN A 114 -10.14 17.03 6.38
N GLY A 115 -9.40 15.93 6.37
CA GLY A 115 -9.86 14.67 6.94
C GLY A 115 -9.83 14.70 8.47
N GLU A 116 -10.90 14.24 9.10
CA GLU A 116 -11.05 14.25 10.55
C GLU A 116 -10.09 13.30 11.28
N ILE A 117 -9.67 12.21 10.60
CA ILE A 117 -8.84 11.17 11.21
C ILE A 117 -7.44 11.21 10.59
N PRO A 118 -6.39 11.55 11.36
CA PRO A 118 -5.01 11.54 10.86
C PRO A 118 -4.59 10.16 10.35
N GLY A 119 -3.96 10.13 9.18
CA GLY A 119 -3.55 8.89 8.52
C GLY A 119 -4.69 8.09 7.88
N GLY A 120 -5.92 8.61 7.91
CA GLY A 120 -7.05 8.01 7.21
C GLY A 120 -6.92 8.14 5.68
N TYR A 121 -7.47 7.18 4.94
CA TYR A 121 -7.47 7.21 3.48
C TYR A 121 -8.63 6.43 2.88
N GLN A 122 -8.92 6.76 1.62
CA GLN A 122 -9.78 5.99 0.73
C GLN A 122 -8.96 5.55 -0.48
N LEU A 123 -9.06 4.28 -0.83
CA LEU A 123 -8.51 3.71 -2.06
C LEU A 123 -9.67 3.22 -2.91
N GLU A 124 -9.71 3.62 -4.17
CA GLU A 124 -10.73 3.20 -5.15
C GLU A 124 -10.04 2.69 -6.41
N ILE A 125 -10.49 1.53 -6.88
CA ILE A 125 -10.00 0.90 -8.11
C ILE A 125 -11.17 0.68 -9.04
N THR A 126 -11.09 1.26 -10.24
CA THR A 126 -12.12 1.15 -11.27
C THR A 126 -11.51 0.77 -12.62
N PRO A 127 -12.23 0.03 -13.49
CA PRO A 127 -11.70 -0.41 -14.78
C PRO A 127 -11.29 0.74 -15.71
N VAL A 128 -12.00 1.86 -15.66
CA VAL A 128 -11.77 3.02 -16.53
C VAL A 128 -10.96 4.11 -15.84
N GLY A 129 -11.21 4.35 -14.55
CA GLY A 129 -10.56 5.42 -13.78
C GLY A 129 -9.19 5.05 -13.22
N GLY A 130 -8.78 3.78 -13.34
CA GLY A 130 -7.52 3.30 -12.74
C GLY A 130 -7.59 3.23 -11.22
N VAL A 131 -6.52 3.64 -10.55
CA VAL A 131 -6.38 3.63 -9.09
C VAL A 131 -6.41 5.06 -8.56
N ARG A 132 -7.23 5.33 -7.53
CA ARG A 132 -7.29 6.60 -6.82
C ARG A 132 -7.03 6.37 -5.33
N ILE A 133 -6.08 7.10 -4.78
CA ILE A 133 -5.77 7.11 -3.34
C ILE A 133 -5.96 8.53 -2.84
N GLU A 134 -6.89 8.73 -1.93
CA GLU A 134 -7.17 10.01 -1.30
C GLU A 134 -6.92 9.88 0.20
N GLY A 135 -5.88 10.54 0.72
CA GLY A 135 -5.55 10.59 2.14
C GLY A 135 -6.06 11.83 2.82
N ASN A 136 -6.37 11.73 4.11
CA ASN A 136 -6.71 12.88 4.95
C ASN A 136 -5.50 13.79 5.17
N ASP A 137 -4.31 13.21 5.07
CA ASP A 137 -3.00 13.83 5.15
C ASP A 137 -1.98 13.04 4.29
N GLU A 138 -0.73 13.45 4.30
CA GLU A 138 0.35 12.79 3.54
C GLU A 138 0.61 11.36 4.03
N ALA A 139 0.47 11.11 5.33
CA ALA A 139 0.61 9.78 5.92
C ALA A 139 -0.52 8.85 5.45
N GLY A 140 -1.76 9.36 5.37
CA GLY A 140 -2.90 8.62 4.82
C GLY A 140 -2.69 8.22 3.37
N VAL A 141 -2.16 9.12 2.53
CA VAL A 141 -1.81 8.77 1.15
C VAL A 141 -0.75 7.66 1.12
N PHE A 142 0.27 7.75 1.96
CA PHE A 142 1.31 6.73 2.06
C PHE A 142 0.74 5.38 2.51
N TYR A 143 -0.15 5.36 3.50
CA TYR A 143 -0.82 4.11 3.94
C TYR A 143 -1.71 3.51 2.85
N GLY A 144 -2.38 4.35 2.07
CA GLY A 144 -3.12 3.90 0.88
C GLY A 144 -2.21 3.28 -0.18
N VAL A 145 -1.01 3.83 -0.39
CA VAL A 145 0.02 3.23 -1.25
C VAL A 145 0.45 1.86 -0.72
N GLN A 146 0.66 1.69 0.60
CA GLN A 146 1.00 0.40 1.20
C GLN A 146 -0.12 -0.64 1.00
N THR A 147 -1.38 -0.21 1.08
CA THR A 147 -2.53 -1.07 0.79
C THR A 147 -2.57 -1.48 -0.68
N LEU A 148 -2.32 -0.55 -1.60
CA LEU A 148 -2.22 -0.87 -3.02
C LEU A 148 -1.11 -1.91 -3.27
N ILE A 149 0.06 -1.72 -2.66
CA ILE A 149 1.19 -2.66 -2.78
C ILE A 149 0.80 -4.08 -2.33
N GLN A 150 0.03 -4.22 -1.26
CA GLN A 150 -0.43 -5.53 -0.78
C GLN A 150 -1.49 -6.18 -1.70
N LEU A 151 -2.14 -5.41 -2.56
CA LEU A 151 -3.04 -5.93 -3.60
C LEU A 151 -2.31 -6.37 -4.87
N LEU A 152 -1.05 -5.96 -5.05
CA LEU A 152 -0.25 -6.30 -6.21
C LEU A 152 0.29 -7.73 -6.14
N PRO A 153 0.63 -8.35 -7.28
CA PRO A 153 1.31 -9.63 -7.31
C PRO A 153 2.65 -9.57 -6.58
N THR A 154 3.02 -10.66 -5.91
CA THR A 154 4.29 -10.78 -5.18
C THR A 154 5.46 -11.27 -6.05
N ARG A 155 5.21 -11.53 -7.34
CA ARG A 155 6.22 -12.08 -8.27
C ARG A 155 6.30 -11.26 -9.54
N ALA A 156 7.52 -10.96 -9.99
CA ALA A 156 7.77 -10.37 -11.28
C ALA A 156 7.22 -11.25 -12.42
N GLY A 157 6.75 -10.64 -13.50
CA GLY A 157 6.18 -11.32 -14.65
C GLY A 157 4.70 -11.69 -14.51
N VAL A 158 4.10 -11.53 -13.34
CA VAL A 158 2.64 -11.64 -13.16
C VAL A 158 2.01 -10.28 -13.44
N LEU A 159 0.97 -10.27 -14.27
CA LEU A 159 0.26 -9.02 -14.58
C LEU A 159 -0.44 -8.47 -13.32
N PRO A 160 -0.24 -7.20 -12.97
CA PRO A 160 -0.90 -6.56 -11.85
C PRO A 160 -2.34 -6.19 -12.21
N ILE A 161 -3.20 -7.20 -12.17
CA ILE A 161 -4.64 -7.09 -12.40
C ILE A 161 -5.32 -6.91 -11.05
N LEU A 162 -5.95 -5.77 -10.87
CA LEU A 162 -6.60 -5.37 -9.63
C LEU A 162 -8.11 -5.45 -9.75
N PRO A 163 -8.83 -6.00 -8.75
CA PRO A 163 -10.29 -6.03 -8.74
C PRO A 163 -10.88 -4.64 -8.57
N THR A 164 -12.08 -4.45 -9.08
CA THR A 164 -12.86 -3.21 -8.86
C THR A 164 -13.36 -3.18 -7.42
N LEU A 165 -12.78 -2.30 -6.60
CA LEU A 165 -13.11 -2.21 -5.18
C LEU A 165 -12.91 -0.79 -4.62
N LYS A 166 -13.48 -0.59 -3.45
CA LYS A 166 -13.28 0.58 -2.60
C LYS A 166 -12.83 0.13 -1.22
N ILE A 167 -11.80 0.76 -0.70
CA ILE A 167 -11.30 0.56 0.66
C ILE A 167 -11.37 1.88 1.40
N ILE A 168 -11.90 1.85 2.63
CA ILE A 168 -11.83 2.94 3.60
C ILE A 168 -11.07 2.42 4.80
N ASP A 169 -10.01 3.13 5.17
CA ASP A 169 -9.18 2.70 6.29
C ASP A 169 -8.57 3.90 7.03
N TYR A 170 -8.33 3.70 8.31
CA TYR A 170 -7.67 4.66 9.18
C TYR A 170 -7.02 3.96 10.37
N PRO A 171 -5.97 4.56 10.97
CA PRO A 171 -5.32 3.98 12.13
C PRO A 171 -6.27 3.87 13.33
N ARG A 172 -6.35 2.67 13.92
CA ARG A 172 -7.09 2.45 15.19
C ARG A 172 -6.35 3.01 16.39
N PHE A 173 -5.01 3.09 16.30
CA PHE A 173 -4.13 3.61 17.35
C PHE A 173 -3.18 4.66 16.79
N PRO A 174 -2.98 5.78 17.48
CA PRO A 174 -2.05 6.83 17.03
C PRO A 174 -0.58 6.38 17.10
N TYR A 175 -0.23 5.52 18.04
CA TYR A 175 1.09 4.90 18.17
C TYR A 175 1.05 3.47 17.65
N ARG A 176 1.89 3.16 16.66
CA ARG A 176 2.07 1.83 16.09
C ARG A 176 3.55 1.62 15.85
N GLY A 177 4.22 1.04 16.82
CA GLY A 177 5.68 0.97 16.81
C GLY A 177 6.22 -0.45 16.92
N MET A 178 7.47 -0.59 16.47
CA MET A 178 8.30 -1.76 16.71
C MET A 178 9.63 -1.34 17.30
N HIS A 179 10.18 -2.24 18.10
CA HIS A 179 11.49 -2.10 18.72
C HIS A 179 12.48 -3.07 18.07
N LEU A 180 13.72 -2.61 17.84
CA LEU A 180 14.82 -3.46 17.45
C LEU A 180 16.06 -3.13 18.26
N ASP A 181 16.56 -4.12 18.98
CA ASP A 181 17.81 -4.04 19.72
C ASP A 181 18.97 -4.53 18.85
N VAL A 182 19.84 -3.60 18.47
CA VAL A 182 21.05 -3.90 17.69
C VAL A 182 22.31 -3.88 18.54
N VAL A 183 22.15 -3.70 19.86
CA VAL A 183 23.24 -3.68 20.83
C VAL A 183 23.62 -5.09 21.25
N ARG A 184 22.63 -5.88 21.73
CA ARG A 184 22.87 -7.26 22.18
C ARG A 184 23.26 -8.16 21.02
N HIS A 185 22.64 -7.93 19.85
CA HIS A 185 22.99 -8.60 18.60
C HIS A 185 23.24 -7.58 17.50
N PHE A 186 24.28 -7.78 16.71
CA PHE A 186 24.56 -6.90 15.58
C PHE A 186 23.69 -7.27 14.37
N PHE A 187 23.07 -6.26 13.77
CA PHE A 187 22.36 -6.40 12.51
C PHE A 187 22.97 -5.49 11.44
N PRO A 188 23.29 -6.02 10.26
CA PRO A 188 23.85 -5.22 9.17
C PRO A 188 22.84 -4.16 8.66
N VAL A 189 23.35 -3.10 8.07
CA VAL A 189 22.55 -1.96 7.58
C VAL A 189 21.44 -2.40 6.61
N ASP A 190 21.71 -3.36 5.74
CA ASP A 190 20.70 -3.84 4.78
C ASP A 190 19.53 -4.56 5.46
N PHE A 191 19.79 -5.25 6.58
CA PHE A 191 18.71 -5.79 7.41
C PHE A 191 17.85 -4.67 8.00
N ILE A 192 18.49 -3.60 8.53
CA ILE A 192 17.76 -2.46 9.09
C ILE A 192 16.87 -1.78 8.05
N LYS A 193 17.41 -1.56 6.85
CA LYS A 193 16.62 -0.99 5.73
C LYS A 193 15.40 -1.86 5.41
N LYS A 194 15.61 -3.18 5.29
CA LYS A 194 14.51 -4.12 5.04
C LYS A 194 13.49 -4.15 6.19
N TYR A 195 13.96 -4.01 7.43
CA TYR A 195 13.09 -3.92 8.60
C TYR A 195 12.20 -2.67 8.53
N ILE A 196 12.77 -1.52 8.14
CA ILE A 196 12.02 -0.27 7.93
C ILE A 196 10.97 -0.43 6.80
N ASP A 197 11.32 -1.11 5.70
CA ASP A 197 10.36 -1.39 4.63
C ASP A 197 9.18 -2.24 5.14
N TYR A 198 9.42 -3.21 6.03
CA TYR A 198 8.34 -3.98 6.65
C TYR A 198 7.50 -3.14 7.62
N LEU A 199 8.12 -2.23 8.39
CA LEU A 199 7.36 -1.27 9.20
C LEU A 199 6.40 -0.45 8.32
N ALA A 200 6.90 0.06 7.21
CA ALA A 200 6.13 0.82 6.24
C ALA A 200 4.99 0.00 5.65
N LEU A 201 5.26 -1.23 5.20
CA LEU A 201 4.27 -2.14 4.61
C LEU A 201 3.09 -2.41 5.57
N HIS A 202 3.37 -2.54 6.86
CA HIS A 202 2.37 -2.74 7.90
C HIS A 202 1.84 -1.44 8.52
N LYS A 203 2.12 -0.28 7.90
CA LYS A 203 1.62 1.05 8.31
C LYS A 203 2.02 1.43 9.74
N LEU A 204 3.16 0.93 10.23
CA LEU A 204 3.74 1.33 11.50
C LEU A 204 4.38 2.71 11.36
N ASN A 205 4.31 3.53 12.41
CA ASN A 205 4.75 4.92 12.37
C ASN A 205 5.84 5.27 13.39
N TYR A 206 6.25 4.30 14.20
CA TYR A 206 7.34 4.46 15.14
C TYR A 206 8.33 3.31 15.03
N PHE A 207 9.61 3.68 14.99
CA PHE A 207 10.71 2.73 15.07
C PHE A 207 11.57 3.05 16.28
N HIS A 208 11.48 2.23 17.34
CA HIS A 208 12.37 2.32 18.48
C HIS A 208 13.64 1.55 18.17
N TRP A 209 14.64 2.24 17.69
CA TRP A 209 15.94 1.68 17.35
C TRP A 209 16.88 1.80 18.55
N HIS A 210 17.12 0.69 19.25
CA HIS A 210 17.98 0.65 20.43
C HIS A 210 19.43 0.50 19.99
N LEU A 211 20.17 1.61 20.05
CA LEU A 211 21.49 1.75 19.47
C LEU A 211 22.64 1.72 20.48
N THR A 212 22.36 1.94 21.76
CA THR A 212 23.38 2.11 22.79
C THR A 212 22.96 1.47 24.10
N ASP A 213 23.82 0.66 24.67
CA ASP A 213 23.69 0.06 26.00
C ASP A 213 25.08 -0.35 26.52
N ASP A 214 25.18 -1.03 27.66
CA ASP A 214 26.41 -1.49 28.27
C ASP A 214 27.20 -2.49 27.40
N GLN A 215 26.51 -3.29 26.55
CA GLN A 215 27.17 -4.30 25.72
C GLN A 215 27.77 -3.74 24.44
N ALA A 216 27.26 -2.63 23.88
CA ALA A 216 27.86 -1.99 22.73
C ALA A 216 27.30 -0.60 22.46
N TRP A 217 28.08 0.21 21.75
CA TRP A 217 27.72 1.54 21.27
C TRP A 217 27.70 1.55 19.74
N ARG A 218 26.51 1.76 19.12
CA ARG A 218 26.29 1.66 17.66
C ARG A 218 26.10 3.01 16.96
N VAL A 219 26.36 4.13 17.67
CA VAL A 219 26.23 5.49 17.11
C VAL A 219 27.60 6.13 17.05
N GLU A 220 28.01 6.61 15.87
CA GLU A 220 29.22 7.38 15.74
C GLU A 220 29.10 8.72 16.47
N MET A 221 30.02 8.97 17.42
CA MET A 221 30.08 10.21 18.19
C MET A 221 31.37 10.95 17.86
N LYS A 222 31.31 11.92 16.95
CA LYS A 222 32.49 12.71 16.51
C LYS A 222 33.18 13.46 17.64
N CYS A 223 32.43 13.89 18.66
CA CYS A 223 32.97 14.58 19.84
C CYS A 223 33.53 13.62 20.90
N ARG A 224 33.33 12.31 20.79
CA ARG A 224 33.81 11.24 21.65
C ARG A 224 34.14 10.01 20.83
N PRO A 225 35.25 10.04 20.03
CA PRO A 225 35.57 8.97 19.09
C PRO A 225 35.80 7.62 19.77
N GLU A 226 36.30 7.61 21.03
CA GLU A 226 36.51 6.38 21.77
C GLU A 226 35.24 5.55 21.99
N LEU A 227 34.04 6.18 22.02
CA LEU A 227 32.77 5.45 22.08
C LEU A 227 32.55 4.62 20.82
N THR A 228 32.97 5.13 19.67
CA THR A 228 32.94 4.38 18.42
C THR A 228 34.07 3.35 18.32
N GLU A 229 35.33 3.75 18.60
CA GLU A 229 36.51 2.91 18.40
C GLU A 229 36.54 1.72 19.36
N LYS A 230 36.17 1.94 20.63
CA LYS A 230 36.21 0.91 21.67
C LYS A 230 34.81 0.32 21.96
N GLY A 231 33.79 1.18 22.05
CA GLY A 231 32.44 0.77 22.44
C GLY A 231 31.67 0.01 21.36
N SER A 232 32.09 0.11 20.10
CA SER A 232 31.45 -0.63 19.00
C SER A 232 31.92 -2.07 18.85
N ILE A 233 33.07 -2.42 19.46
CA ILE A 233 33.71 -3.72 19.31
C ILE A 233 33.48 -4.55 20.56
N ARG A 234 33.12 -5.81 20.35
CA ARG A 234 32.89 -6.80 21.40
C ARG A 234 33.42 -8.15 20.95
N GLU A 235 34.09 -8.90 21.88
CA GLU A 235 34.74 -10.17 21.56
C GLU A 235 33.75 -11.32 21.28
N GLY A 236 32.47 -11.17 21.64
CA GLY A 236 31.45 -12.20 21.41
C GLY A 236 30.03 -11.73 21.66
N GLU A 237 29.09 -12.58 21.35
CA GLU A 237 27.66 -12.38 21.61
C GLU A 237 27.16 -13.40 22.63
N ILE A 238 26.13 -12.99 23.40
CA ILE A 238 25.50 -13.87 24.39
C ILE A 238 24.31 -14.53 23.72
N PHE A 239 24.33 -15.86 23.63
CA PHE A 239 23.22 -16.65 23.16
C PHE A 239 22.62 -17.47 24.31
N GLY A 240 21.31 -17.37 24.50
CA GLY A 240 20.59 -18.16 25.49
C GLY A 240 20.69 -17.65 26.91
N LEU A 241 20.30 -18.52 27.85
CA LEU A 241 20.43 -18.27 29.28
C LEU A 241 21.92 -18.32 29.66
N TYR A 242 22.36 -17.35 30.43
CA TYR A 242 23.69 -17.33 31.00
C TYR A 242 23.88 -18.59 31.86
N PRO A 243 24.78 -19.53 31.53
CA PRO A 243 25.20 -20.50 32.50
C PRO A 243 26.07 -19.72 33.48
N GLY A 244 25.55 -19.46 34.63
CA GLY A 244 26.24 -18.73 35.69
C GLY A 244 27.60 -19.27 36.01
#